data_bfbbbb97348f8b61526efe9f9b111e66
#
_entry.id   bfbbbb97348f8b61526efe9f9b111e66
#
_cell.length_a   1.000
_cell.length_b   1.000
_cell.length_c   1.000
_cell.angle_alpha   90.00
_cell.angle_beta   90.00
_cell.angle_gamma   90.00
#
_symmetry.space_group_name_H-M   'P 1'
#
loop_
_entity.id
_entity.type
_entity.pdbx_description
1 polymer ?
#
loop_
_entity_poly.entity_id
_entity_poly.type
_entity_poly.pdbx_seq_one_letter_code
_entity_poly.pdbx_strand_id
1 'polypeptide(L)'
;INVPDEETFAQGAPCEKLSLKELPCDIWGGFAWFSLNKDVEPLIEFLGIIPQHLDPYHFEKMQLVNDVTVEMPYNWKTSVDAFNETYHVVETHPELTSWLEDLDIQIDVYDKHNRYIVPFGTPSSHLEDKITISDDLRLYMEQAGLDSNNFKGDATEVRRAIQLQRRKHGAEMGYDFSELNDDQLSDDFH
;
A
#
# COMPACT_ATOMS: atom_id res chain seq x y z
N ILE A 1 26.48 -30.54 5.33
CA ILE A 1 26.36 -30.04 6.71
C ILE A 1 27.31 -30.90 7.54
N ASN A 2 28.18 -30.29 8.29
CA ASN A 2 29.10 -31.01 9.18
C ASN A 2 28.42 -31.12 10.56
N VAL A 3 28.32 -32.33 11.08
CA VAL A 3 27.78 -32.58 12.42
C VAL A 3 28.96 -32.71 13.37
N PRO A 4 29.14 -31.82 14.34
CA PRO A 4 30.18 -31.98 15.34
C PRO A 4 29.98 -33.29 16.08
N ASP A 5 31.11 -33.99 16.38
CA ASP A 5 31.16 -35.25 17.15
C ASP A 5 30.23 -36.35 16.54
N GLU A 6 30.13 -36.44 15.23
CA GLU A 6 29.29 -37.42 14.52
C GLU A 6 29.57 -38.84 14.95
N GLU A 7 30.81 -39.16 15.30
CA GLU A 7 31.26 -40.44 15.79
C GLU A 7 30.68 -40.84 17.17
N THR A 8 30.15 -39.89 17.91
CA THR A 8 29.51 -40.17 19.22
C THR A 8 28.07 -40.70 19.09
N PHE A 9 27.46 -40.59 17.92
CA PHE A 9 26.12 -41.12 17.66
C PHE A 9 26.22 -42.62 17.34
N ALA A 10 25.81 -43.47 18.24
CA ALA A 10 25.90 -44.91 18.10
C ALA A 10 25.21 -45.53 16.89
N GLN A 11 24.24 -44.79 16.28
CA GLN A 11 23.46 -45.15 15.06
C GLN A 11 23.69 -44.20 13.90
N GLY A 12 24.75 -43.38 13.93
CA GLY A 12 24.98 -42.29 13.03
C GLY A 12 24.15 -41.06 13.37
N ALA A 13 24.61 -39.89 12.91
CA ALA A 13 23.91 -38.63 13.13
C ALA A 13 22.52 -38.68 12.47
N PRO A 14 21.42 -38.34 13.15
CA PRO A 14 20.04 -38.50 12.66
C PRO A 14 19.63 -37.37 11.70
N CYS A 15 20.52 -36.99 10.78
CA CYS A 15 20.34 -35.85 9.86
C CYS A 15 19.04 -35.92 9.06
N GLU A 16 18.68 -37.11 8.57
CA GLU A 16 17.43 -37.28 7.80
C GLU A 16 16.15 -37.05 8.63
N LYS A 17 16.25 -37.31 9.96
CA LYS A 17 15.11 -37.09 10.87
C LYS A 17 15.01 -35.68 11.41
N LEU A 18 16.07 -34.92 11.29
CA LEU A 18 16.19 -33.55 11.82
C LEU A 18 16.22 -32.48 10.72
N SER A 19 15.97 -32.88 9.48
CA SER A 19 15.82 -31.91 8.38
C SER A 19 14.66 -30.96 8.64
N LEU A 20 14.86 -29.68 8.33
CA LEU A 20 13.80 -28.70 8.32
C LEU A 20 12.74 -29.11 7.30
N LYS A 21 11.48 -28.83 7.61
CA LYS A 21 10.40 -29.05 6.65
C LYS A 21 10.53 -28.05 5.50
N GLU A 22 10.45 -28.56 4.29
CA GLU A 22 10.33 -27.70 3.12
C GLU A 22 8.91 -27.11 3.08
N LEU A 23 8.85 -25.80 2.81
CA LEU A 23 7.61 -25.06 2.61
C LEU A 23 7.56 -24.53 1.19
N PRO A 24 6.39 -24.48 0.56
CA PRO A 24 6.20 -23.72 -0.67
C PRO A 24 6.62 -22.28 -0.45
N CYS A 25 7.50 -21.78 -1.32
CA CYS A 25 8.00 -20.41 -1.26
C CYS A 25 8.14 -19.87 -2.67
N ASP A 26 7.73 -18.63 -2.87
CA ASP A 26 7.84 -17.92 -4.13
C ASP A 26 8.13 -16.43 -3.88
N ILE A 27 8.46 -15.67 -4.94
CA ILE A 27 8.84 -14.27 -4.84
C ILE A 27 7.92 -13.44 -5.74
N TRP A 28 7.32 -12.40 -5.16
CA TRP A 28 6.62 -11.37 -5.91
C TRP A 28 6.72 -10.01 -5.20
N GLY A 29 6.90 -8.93 -6.00
CA GLY A 29 6.98 -7.55 -5.51
C GLY A 29 8.18 -7.29 -4.58
N GLY A 30 9.27 -8.09 -4.68
CA GLY A 30 10.43 -7.99 -3.79
C GLY A 30 10.27 -8.71 -2.45
N PHE A 31 9.14 -9.38 -2.21
CA PHE A 31 8.85 -10.13 -0.99
C PHE A 31 8.94 -11.63 -1.22
N ALA A 32 9.46 -12.36 -0.22
CA ALA A 32 9.40 -13.80 -0.18
C ALA A 32 8.09 -14.24 0.49
N TRP A 33 7.27 -14.96 -0.25
CA TRP A 33 5.98 -15.48 0.18
C TRP A 33 6.12 -16.97 0.49
N PHE A 34 5.57 -17.41 1.61
CA PHE A 34 5.57 -18.84 1.95
C PHE A 34 4.24 -19.30 2.55
N SER A 35 3.98 -20.59 2.45
CA SER A 35 2.78 -21.19 3.03
C SER A 35 3.14 -22.37 3.94
N LEU A 36 2.43 -22.49 5.07
CA LEU A 36 2.48 -23.70 5.91
C LEU A 36 1.68 -24.87 5.32
N ASN A 37 0.79 -24.58 4.37
CA ASN A 37 0.07 -25.59 3.61
C ASN A 37 0.93 -26.02 2.42
N LYS A 38 1.31 -27.30 2.36
CA LYS A 38 2.12 -27.85 1.27
C LYS A 38 1.35 -27.96 -0.06
N ASP A 39 0.04 -28.06 0.04
CA ASP A 39 -0.86 -28.22 -1.11
C ASP A 39 -1.47 -26.87 -1.54
N VAL A 40 -0.80 -25.75 -1.22
CA VAL A 40 -1.21 -24.41 -1.66
C VAL A 40 -1.06 -24.29 -3.17
N GLU A 41 -1.96 -23.56 -3.79
CA GLU A 41 -1.85 -23.15 -5.20
C GLU A 41 -0.61 -22.27 -5.45
N PRO A 42 -0.13 -22.17 -6.71
CA PRO A 42 0.95 -21.26 -7.07
C PRO A 42 0.66 -19.82 -6.64
N LEU A 43 1.70 -19.10 -6.20
CA LEU A 43 1.55 -17.72 -5.68
C LEU A 43 0.81 -16.80 -6.66
N ILE A 44 1.13 -16.88 -7.95
CA ILE A 44 0.50 -16.05 -8.97
C ILE A 44 -1.01 -16.30 -9.13
N GLU A 45 -1.45 -17.54 -8.92
CA GLU A 45 -2.87 -17.92 -8.93
C GLU A 45 -3.57 -17.40 -7.66
N PHE A 46 -2.88 -17.44 -6.52
CA PHE A 46 -3.38 -16.88 -5.27
C PHE A 46 -3.53 -15.36 -5.36
N LEU A 47 -2.54 -14.66 -5.90
CA LEU A 47 -2.55 -13.20 -6.04
C LEU A 47 -3.60 -12.71 -7.06
N GLY A 48 -3.92 -13.51 -8.06
CA GLY A 48 -4.97 -13.20 -9.03
C GLY A 48 -4.76 -11.85 -9.72
N ILE A 49 -5.60 -10.85 -9.41
CA ILE A 49 -5.58 -9.52 -10.04
C ILE A 49 -4.52 -8.57 -9.46
N ILE A 50 -3.97 -8.89 -8.28
CA ILE A 50 -3.06 -7.99 -7.55
C ILE A 50 -1.83 -7.58 -8.38
N PRO A 51 -1.11 -8.50 -9.07
CA PRO A 51 0.02 -8.12 -9.90
C PRO A 51 -0.34 -7.08 -10.96
N GLN A 52 -1.49 -7.23 -11.62
CA GLN A 52 -1.95 -6.26 -12.62
C GLN A 52 -2.11 -4.84 -12.05
N HIS A 53 -2.52 -4.73 -10.77
CA HIS A 53 -2.72 -3.44 -10.12
C HIS A 53 -1.42 -2.83 -9.57
N LEU A 54 -0.50 -3.67 -9.08
CA LEU A 54 0.62 -3.21 -8.27
C LEU A 54 1.99 -3.32 -8.96
N ASP A 55 2.17 -4.16 -10.00
CA ASP A 55 3.43 -4.25 -10.74
C ASP A 55 3.92 -2.89 -11.27
N PRO A 56 3.04 -1.97 -11.73
CA PRO A 56 3.48 -0.65 -12.19
C PRO A 56 4.17 0.22 -11.13
N TYR A 57 4.02 -0.10 -9.84
CA TYR A 57 4.69 0.61 -8.74
C TYR A 57 6.09 0.11 -8.44
N HIS A 58 6.50 -1.03 -9.00
CA HIS A 58 7.84 -1.59 -8.85
C HIS A 58 8.30 -1.74 -7.40
N PHE A 59 7.51 -2.40 -6.56
CA PHE A 59 7.84 -2.60 -5.13
C PHE A 59 9.23 -3.22 -4.93
N GLU A 60 9.69 -4.06 -5.84
CA GLU A 60 11.03 -4.66 -5.81
C GLU A 60 12.18 -3.64 -5.90
N LYS A 61 11.88 -2.39 -6.31
CA LYS A 61 12.83 -1.27 -6.37
C LYS A 61 12.72 -0.31 -5.19
N MET A 62 11.70 -0.48 -4.34
CA MET A 62 11.50 0.39 -3.18
C MET A 62 12.51 0.08 -2.07
N GLN A 63 12.77 1.08 -1.24
CA GLN A 63 13.64 0.95 -0.07
C GLN A 63 12.83 1.10 1.21
N LEU A 64 13.11 0.26 2.20
CA LEU A 64 12.54 0.41 3.53
C LEU A 64 13.07 1.69 4.18
N VAL A 65 12.19 2.64 4.42
CA VAL A 65 12.53 3.94 5.03
C VAL A 65 12.11 4.05 6.49
N ASN A 66 11.18 3.19 6.92
CA ASN A 66 10.71 3.15 8.30
C ASN A 66 10.27 1.73 8.65
N ASP A 67 10.55 1.31 9.88
CA ASP A 67 10.11 0.03 10.45
C ASP A 67 9.62 0.27 11.87
N VAL A 68 8.30 0.13 12.07
CA VAL A 68 7.65 0.38 13.35
C VAL A 68 6.81 -0.83 13.74
N THR A 69 7.04 -1.32 14.94
CA THR A 69 6.21 -2.37 15.56
C THR A 69 5.34 -1.78 16.65
N VAL A 70 4.05 -1.98 16.57
CA VAL A 70 3.08 -1.52 17.58
C VAL A 70 2.25 -2.71 18.05
N GLU A 71 2.17 -2.91 19.37
CA GLU A 71 1.25 -3.89 19.96
C GLU A 71 -0.15 -3.30 20.06
N MET A 72 -1.12 -3.98 19.45
CA MET A 72 -2.53 -3.54 19.46
C MET A 72 -3.38 -4.51 20.28
N PRO A 73 -4.24 -4.01 21.20
CA PRO A 73 -5.06 -4.86 22.08
C PRO A 73 -6.35 -5.38 21.41
N TYR A 74 -6.27 -5.66 20.09
CA TYR A 74 -7.41 -6.14 19.30
C TYR A 74 -6.99 -7.12 18.21
N ASN A 75 -7.95 -7.78 17.58
CA ASN A 75 -7.67 -8.71 16.47
C ASN A 75 -7.27 -7.92 15.21
N TRP A 76 -6.30 -8.43 14.48
CA TRP A 76 -5.81 -7.82 13.22
C TRP A 76 -6.92 -7.56 12.18
N LYS A 77 -7.98 -8.37 12.19
CA LYS A 77 -9.14 -8.19 11.29
C LYS A 77 -9.84 -6.87 11.49
N THR A 78 -9.84 -6.34 12.73
CA THR A 78 -10.41 -5.01 13.00
C THR A 78 -9.64 -3.91 12.25
N SER A 79 -8.32 -4.03 12.14
CA SER A 79 -7.54 -3.11 11.30
C SER A 79 -7.91 -3.24 9.82
N VAL A 80 -8.04 -4.47 9.32
CA VAL A 80 -8.44 -4.70 7.92
C VAL A 80 -9.82 -4.11 7.65
N ASP A 81 -10.79 -4.31 8.57
CA ASP A 81 -12.14 -3.77 8.42
C ASP A 81 -12.13 -2.23 8.35
N ALA A 82 -11.34 -1.57 9.21
CA ALA A 82 -11.23 -0.11 9.24
C ALA A 82 -10.59 0.48 7.96
N PHE A 83 -9.80 -0.30 7.23
CA PHE A 83 -9.21 0.09 5.94
C PHE A 83 -10.00 -0.40 4.72
N ASN A 84 -11.24 -0.83 4.92
CA ASN A 84 -12.16 -1.20 3.84
C ASN A 84 -13.42 -0.32 3.81
N GLU A 85 -13.42 0.79 4.55
CA GLU A 85 -14.52 1.74 4.61
C GLU A 85 -14.02 3.14 5.01
N THR A 86 -14.80 4.17 4.76
CA THR A 86 -14.55 5.56 5.19
C THR A 86 -15.59 6.05 6.19
N TYR A 87 -16.50 5.19 6.61
CA TYR A 87 -17.62 5.58 7.48
C TYR A 87 -17.15 6.20 8.80
N HIS A 88 -16.01 5.75 9.33
CA HIS A 88 -15.45 6.29 10.56
C HIS A 88 -14.70 7.63 10.37
N VAL A 89 -14.34 7.99 9.14
CA VAL A 89 -13.45 9.15 8.87
C VAL A 89 -14.03 10.43 9.44
N VAL A 90 -15.29 10.73 9.19
CA VAL A 90 -15.93 11.99 9.63
C VAL A 90 -15.89 12.16 11.15
N GLU A 91 -16.03 11.08 11.92
CA GLU A 91 -16.11 11.12 13.37
C GLU A 91 -14.73 10.88 14.05
N THR A 92 -13.89 10.06 13.44
CA THR A 92 -12.61 9.64 14.05
C THR A 92 -11.44 10.48 13.53
N HIS A 93 -11.49 10.86 12.25
CA HIS A 93 -10.44 11.58 11.52
C HIS A 93 -10.99 12.79 10.76
N PRO A 94 -11.74 13.71 11.42
CA PRO A 94 -12.37 14.84 10.72
C PRO A 94 -11.37 15.74 9.99
N GLU A 95 -10.10 15.78 10.41
CA GLU A 95 -9.01 16.50 9.77
C GLU A 95 -8.72 16.00 8.35
N LEU A 96 -9.00 14.73 8.05
CA LEU A 96 -8.78 14.16 6.71
C LEU A 96 -9.78 14.70 5.70
N THR A 97 -10.99 15.06 6.12
CA THR A 97 -12.07 15.50 5.21
C THR A 97 -11.73 16.76 4.42
N SER A 98 -10.74 17.53 4.89
CA SER A 98 -10.29 18.74 4.18
C SER A 98 -9.45 18.47 2.94
N TRP A 99 -8.98 17.22 2.74
CA TRP A 99 -8.09 16.84 1.64
C TRP A 99 -8.28 15.41 1.11
N LEU A 100 -9.26 14.69 1.65
CA LEU A 100 -9.63 13.33 1.26
C LEU A 100 -11.14 13.29 1.01
N GLU A 101 -11.55 12.70 -0.12
CA GLU A 101 -12.97 12.43 -0.41
C GLU A 101 -13.37 11.10 0.24
N ASP A 102 -14.26 11.16 1.22
CA ASP A 102 -14.68 10.01 2.02
C ASP A 102 -16.04 9.42 1.60
N LEU A 103 -16.76 10.05 0.69
CA LEU A 103 -18.05 9.54 0.21
C LEU A 103 -17.97 8.86 -1.15
N ASP A 104 -17.16 9.39 -2.06
CA ASP A 104 -17.01 8.84 -3.43
C ASP A 104 -15.78 7.94 -3.49
N ILE A 105 -15.82 6.85 -2.72
CA ILE A 105 -14.78 5.83 -2.66
C ILE A 105 -15.12 4.64 -3.54
N GLN A 106 -14.10 3.90 -3.96
CA GLN A 106 -14.26 2.67 -4.69
C GLN A 106 -13.82 1.47 -3.86
N ILE A 107 -14.69 0.46 -3.76
CA ILE A 107 -14.38 -0.83 -3.15
C ILE A 107 -14.61 -1.92 -4.19
N ASP A 108 -13.54 -2.63 -4.54
CA ASP A 108 -13.61 -3.79 -5.43
C ASP A 108 -13.47 -5.06 -4.61
N VAL A 109 -14.33 -6.03 -4.86
CA VAL A 109 -14.31 -7.34 -4.21
C VAL A 109 -13.96 -8.41 -5.22
N TYR A 110 -12.86 -9.12 -4.97
CA TYR A 110 -12.37 -10.23 -5.77
C TYR A 110 -12.55 -11.55 -5.01
N ASP A 111 -12.21 -12.67 -5.62
CA ASP A 111 -12.40 -14.00 -5.01
C ASP A 111 -11.66 -14.16 -3.67
N LYS A 112 -10.41 -13.67 -3.59
CA LYS A 112 -9.54 -13.84 -2.41
C LYS A 112 -9.05 -12.51 -1.82
N HIS A 113 -9.31 -11.42 -2.50
CA HIS A 113 -8.77 -10.11 -2.18
C HIS A 113 -9.87 -9.07 -2.34
N ASN A 114 -9.64 -7.92 -1.77
CA ASN A 114 -10.39 -6.71 -2.03
C ASN A 114 -9.42 -5.55 -2.27
N ARG A 115 -9.94 -4.50 -2.89
CA ARG A 115 -9.21 -3.26 -3.09
C ARG A 115 -10.09 -2.11 -2.62
N TYR A 116 -9.49 -1.22 -1.88
CA TYR A 116 -10.09 0.01 -1.42
C TYR A 116 -9.31 1.20 -2.01
N ILE A 117 -9.99 2.15 -2.64
CA ILE A 117 -9.40 3.32 -3.28
C ILE A 117 -10.08 4.56 -2.72
N VAL A 118 -9.26 5.47 -2.20
CA VAL A 118 -9.70 6.75 -1.65
C VAL A 118 -9.10 7.89 -2.46
N PRO A 119 -9.92 8.81 -2.99
CA PRO A 119 -9.42 9.99 -3.70
C PRO A 119 -8.76 10.98 -2.74
N PHE A 120 -7.46 11.24 -2.94
CA PHE A 120 -6.70 12.25 -2.20
C PHE A 120 -6.55 13.54 -3.01
N GLY A 121 -6.28 14.64 -2.30
CA GLY A 121 -6.07 15.96 -2.90
C GLY A 121 -7.36 16.67 -3.30
N THR A 122 -8.47 16.25 -2.74
CA THR A 122 -9.78 16.88 -2.93
C THR A 122 -10.54 16.91 -1.59
N PRO A 123 -11.23 18.01 -1.25
CA PRO A 123 -12.06 18.05 -0.04
C PRO A 123 -13.25 17.10 -0.13
N SER A 124 -13.67 16.59 1.01
CA SER A 124 -14.84 15.75 1.14
C SER A 124 -16.12 16.42 0.62
N SER A 125 -16.98 15.61 0.01
CA SER A 125 -18.32 16.02 -0.40
C SER A 125 -19.25 16.41 0.75
N HIS A 126 -18.91 16.07 2.00
CA HIS A 126 -19.60 16.52 3.21
C HIS A 126 -19.40 18.00 3.50
N LEU A 127 -18.27 18.57 3.15
CA LEU A 127 -17.95 19.94 3.50
C LEU A 127 -18.84 20.95 2.73
N GLU A 128 -19.27 22.00 3.41
CA GLU A 128 -19.97 23.11 2.77
C GLU A 128 -19.02 23.93 1.89
N ASP A 129 -17.81 24.22 2.41
CA ASP A 129 -16.76 24.90 1.68
C ASP A 129 -15.83 23.87 1.02
N LYS A 130 -15.91 23.77 -0.30
CA LYS A 130 -15.07 22.91 -1.14
C LYS A 130 -14.08 23.70 -2.01
N ILE A 131 -14.01 25.00 -1.79
CA ILE A 131 -13.22 25.93 -2.63
C ILE A 131 -11.98 26.40 -1.90
N THR A 132 -12.09 26.66 -0.60
CA THR A 132 -10.96 27.12 0.19
C THR A 132 -9.93 26.01 0.39
N ILE A 133 -8.68 26.32 0.07
CA ILE A 133 -7.56 25.39 0.32
C ILE A 133 -7.24 25.44 1.81
N SER A 134 -7.52 24.35 2.52
CA SER A 134 -7.19 24.18 3.95
C SER A 134 -5.70 24.13 4.19
N ASP A 135 -5.27 24.27 5.45
CA ASP A 135 -3.85 24.13 5.82
C ASP A 135 -3.35 22.69 5.58
N ASP A 136 -4.19 21.68 5.83
CA ASP A 136 -3.87 20.28 5.59
C ASP A 136 -3.73 20.00 4.09
N LEU A 137 -4.63 20.52 3.26
CA LEU A 137 -4.52 20.40 1.81
C LEU A 137 -3.27 21.11 1.27
N ARG A 138 -2.89 22.27 1.85
CA ARG A 138 -1.61 22.94 1.54
C ARG A 138 -0.41 22.07 1.86
N LEU A 139 -0.41 21.45 3.04
CA LEU A 139 0.65 20.52 3.45
C LEU A 139 0.76 19.35 2.46
N TYR A 140 -0.36 18.80 2.04
CA TYR A 140 -0.39 17.71 1.06
C TYR A 140 0.14 18.15 -0.32
N MET A 141 -0.18 19.38 -0.76
CA MET A 141 0.39 19.99 -1.97
C MET A 141 1.91 20.08 -1.88
N GLU A 142 2.45 20.55 -0.76
CA GLU A 142 3.89 20.69 -0.53
C GLU A 142 4.60 19.34 -0.52
N GLN A 143 4.01 18.32 0.09
CA GLN A 143 4.51 16.93 0.04
C GLN A 143 4.55 16.37 -1.39
N ALA A 144 3.62 16.80 -2.24
CA ALA A 144 3.63 16.47 -3.66
C ALA A 144 4.59 17.33 -4.50
N GLY A 145 5.31 18.27 -3.88
CA GLY A 145 6.24 19.16 -4.55
C GLY A 145 5.60 20.37 -5.24
N LEU A 146 4.36 20.71 -4.87
CA LEU A 146 3.70 21.94 -5.33
C LEU A 146 3.99 23.11 -4.39
N ASP A 147 4.22 24.28 -4.96
CA ASP A 147 4.29 25.53 -4.19
C ASP A 147 2.88 26.03 -3.86
N SER A 148 2.40 25.67 -2.66
CA SER A 148 1.06 26.02 -2.19
C SER A 148 0.82 27.52 -2.07
N ASN A 149 1.86 28.33 -1.84
CA ASN A 149 1.75 29.79 -1.70
C ASN A 149 1.56 30.51 -3.04
N ASN A 150 2.04 29.93 -4.12
CA ASN A 150 1.93 30.47 -5.47
C ASN A 150 0.87 29.78 -6.33
N PHE A 151 0.17 28.80 -5.79
CA PHE A 151 -0.91 28.11 -6.48
C PHE A 151 -2.08 29.08 -6.76
N LYS A 152 -2.60 29.08 -7.98
CA LYS A 152 -3.62 30.04 -8.44
C LYS A 152 -5.02 29.44 -8.58
N GLY A 153 -5.14 28.14 -8.41
CA GLY A 153 -6.42 27.44 -8.40
C GLY A 153 -7.09 27.44 -7.03
N ASP A 154 -8.25 26.80 -6.97
CA ASP A 154 -8.95 26.49 -5.73
C ASP A 154 -8.77 25.03 -5.31
N ALA A 155 -9.39 24.63 -4.20
CA ALA A 155 -9.25 23.27 -3.66
C ALA A 155 -9.72 22.18 -4.63
N THR A 156 -10.65 22.46 -5.54
CA THR A 156 -11.15 21.49 -6.53
C THR A 156 -10.15 21.19 -7.65
N GLU A 157 -9.15 22.08 -7.83
CA GLU A 157 -8.12 21.96 -8.85
C GLU A 157 -6.84 21.31 -8.32
N VAL A 158 -6.71 21.19 -6.98
CA VAL A 158 -5.48 20.69 -6.32
C VAL A 158 -5.15 19.27 -6.74
N ARG A 159 -6.12 18.36 -6.72
CA ARG A 159 -5.92 16.97 -7.14
C ARG A 159 -5.25 16.87 -8.51
N ARG A 160 -5.78 17.61 -9.48
CA ARG A 160 -5.24 17.62 -10.84
C ARG A 160 -3.83 18.21 -10.90
N ALA A 161 -3.57 19.23 -10.13
CA ALA A 161 -2.25 19.85 -10.05
C ALA A 161 -1.21 18.88 -9.45
N ILE A 162 -1.58 18.11 -8.42
CA ILE A 162 -0.74 17.06 -7.82
C ILE A 162 -0.39 15.97 -8.85
N GLN A 163 -1.38 15.47 -9.58
CA GLN A 163 -1.18 14.46 -10.62
C GLN A 163 -0.16 14.91 -11.67
N LEU A 164 -0.32 16.13 -12.16
CA LEU A 164 0.60 16.72 -13.14
C LEU A 164 2.01 16.92 -12.56
N GLN A 165 2.09 17.39 -11.32
CA GLN A 165 3.37 17.61 -10.65
C GLN A 165 4.12 16.30 -10.40
N ARG A 166 3.44 15.26 -9.94
CA ARG A 166 4.04 13.94 -9.73
C ARG A 166 4.59 13.33 -11.02
N ARG A 167 3.85 13.45 -12.14
CA ARG A 167 4.37 13.03 -13.46
C ARG A 167 5.61 13.79 -13.85
N LYS A 168 5.60 15.11 -13.72
CA LYS A 168 6.73 15.96 -14.06
C LYS A 168 7.94 15.64 -13.18
N HIS A 169 7.75 15.61 -11.88
CA HIS A 169 8.82 15.35 -10.92
C HIS A 169 9.39 13.92 -11.09
N GLY A 170 8.54 12.93 -11.30
CA GLY A 170 8.97 11.57 -11.59
C GLY A 170 9.87 11.51 -12.83
N ALA A 171 9.49 12.17 -13.92
CA ALA A 171 10.31 12.23 -15.13
C ALA A 171 11.66 12.94 -14.89
N GLU A 172 11.68 14.03 -14.09
CA GLU A 172 12.92 14.72 -13.70
C GLU A 172 13.84 13.84 -12.85
N MET A 173 13.27 12.96 -12.02
CA MET A 173 14.01 11.99 -11.20
C MET A 173 14.39 10.71 -11.95
N GLY A 174 13.96 10.56 -13.21
CA GLY A 174 14.23 9.39 -14.04
C GLY A 174 13.29 8.22 -13.83
N TYR A 175 12.14 8.43 -13.18
CA TYR A 175 11.08 7.43 -13.07
C TYR A 175 10.16 7.49 -14.28
N ASP A 176 9.77 6.31 -14.76
CA ASP A 176 8.76 6.17 -15.81
C ASP A 176 7.41 5.81 -15.18
N PHE A 177 6.50 6.78 -15.17
CA PHE A 177 5.11 6.61 -14.70
C PHE A 177 4.12 6.44 -15.86
N SER A 178 4.58 6.03 -17.04
CA SER A 178 3.70 5.86 -18.21
C SER A 178 2.64 4.77 -18.03
N GLU A 179 2.93 3.76 -17.21
CA GLU A 179 1.99 2.67 -16.91
C GLU A 179 0.95 3.04 -15.85
N LEU A 180 1.17 4.13 -15.09
CA LEU A 180 0.22 4.61 -14.09
C LEU A 180 -0.76 5.61 -14.70
N ASN A 181 -2.04 5.46 -14.38
CA ASN A 181 -3.03 6.50 -14.68
C ASN A 181 -2.93 7.66 -13.67
N ASP A 182 -3.70 8.71 -13.87
CA ASP A 182 -3.62 9.91 -13.02
C ASP A 182 -4.13 9.64 -11.60
N ASP A 183 -5.13 8.78 -11.45
CA ASP A 183 -5.67 8.41 -10.14
C ASP A 183 -4.68 7.56 -9.35
N GLN A 184 -4.00 6.61 -9.99
CA GLN A 184 -2.92 5.84 -9.38
C GLN A 184 -1.73 6.70 -8.90
N LEU A 185 -1.59 7.91 -9.42
CA LEU A 185 -0.57 8.87 -8.97
C LEU A 185 -1.01 9.71 -7.76
N SER A 186 -2.28 9.74 -7.42
CA SER A 186 -2.81 10.60 -6.36
C SER A 186 -3.55 9.86 -5.26
N ASP A 187 -4.13 8.71 -5.56
CA ASP A 187 -4.96 7.99 -4.62
C ASP A 187 -4.17 7.08 -3.69
N ASP A 188 -4.76 6.73 -2.58
CA ASP A 188 -4.28 5.72 -1.68
C ASP A 188 -4.99 4.40 -1.94
N PHE A 189 -4.27 3.28 -1.80
CA PHE A 189 -4.78 1.93 -2.02
C PHE A 189 -4.49 1.05 -0.80
N HIS A 190 -5.47 0.30 -0.40
CA HIS A 190 -5.37 -0.70 0.65
C HIS A 190 -5.96 -2.05 0.22
#